data_7a3dea5af8292fc0ad8849f493cb1721
#
_entry.id   7a3dea5af8292fc0ad8849f493cb1721
#
_cell.length_a   1.000
_cell.length_b   1.000
_cell.length_c   1.000
_cell.angle_alpha   90.00
_cell.angle_beta   90.00
_cell.angle_gamma   90.00
#
_symmetry.space_group_name_H-M   'P 1'
#
loop_
_entity.id
_entity.type
_entity.pdbx_description
1 polymer ?
#
loop_
_entity_poly.entity_id
_entity_poly.type
_entity_poly.pdbx_seq_one_letter_code
_entity_poly.pdbx_strand_id
1 'polypeptide(L)'
;MEKVRCDMTAFWKEHSKDATVEEMMLDSRAKELTEQELPEILSMLPALAGHRVLELGAGIGRYTSHLLTKAAHVTAVDFMESFVEKNRQQNGHHSNVTFLQADVTKMDIPQHSVDFIFSNWLLMYLSDGELKSCMEKMLHWLKPGGFLFFRESCNHRSGDSKRDFNPTLYRSEAQYSHLASSVQVDAPDAGQTFGFEIVLKKKVQTYVEMKNNPNQICWLLQKTVRSSGSQTGFSTFQQFLDNQQYTRRGILRYEKMFGPGYVSTGGPTTTKEFVDLLNLKPGQKVLDVGCGIGGGDFYMAKTFGVEVLGLDLSDNMVGIAIERATTEKLPTVQFEVADATKRTFPEGSFDVIYSRDTILHIDDKLSLFKRFHSWLKPGGQLLISDYCCGEKPWTTVFEAYVKQRGYVLYTPSEYGKFIQEAGFCNVRAEDRTAQFIQVIKTELQRAEAIKDTFIEEFSDKDYFAIVNGWKEKHERSNSGDQRWGLFHATKK
;
A
#
# COMPACT_ATOMS: atom_id res chain seq x y z
N MET A 1 28.84 -9.83 16.71
CA MET A 1 27.61 -9.45 17.45
C MET A 1 27.89 -8.59 18.67
N GLU A 2 28.72 -9.01 19.65
CA GLU A 2 29.02 -8.20 20.83
C GLU A 2 29.60 -6.81 20.54
N LYS A 3 30.54 -6.68 19.59
CA LYS A 3 31.13 -5.40 19.22
C LYS A 3 30.08 -4.40 18.70
N VAL A 4 29.18 -4.83 17.82
CA VAL A 4 28.11 -3.97 17.26
C VAL A 4 27.20 -3.46 18.39
N ARG A 5 26.85 -4.31 19.35
CA ARG A 5 26.05 -3.91 20.52
C ARG A 5 26.79 -2.93 21.44
N CYS A 6 28.08 -3.15 21.67
CA CYS A 6 28.89 -2.21 22.43
C CYS A 6 28.96 -0.84 21.75
N ASP A 7 29.21 -0.83 20.45
CA ASP A 7 29.32 0.41 19.69
C ASP A 7 27.97 1.17 19.67
N MET A 8 26.86 0.44 19.53
CA MET A 8 25.51 1.02 19.58
C MET A 8 25.17 1.56 20.98
N THR A 9 25.51 0.83 22.02
CA THR A 9 25.31 1.27 23.40
C THR A 9 26.13 2.55 23.70
N ALA A 10 27.37 2.60 23.24
CA ALA A 10 28.23 3.77 23.39
C ALA A 10 27.64 4.97 22.63
N PHE A 11 27.22 4.77 21.39
CA PHE A 11 26.58 5.80 20.56
C PHE A 11 25.36 6.42 21.26
N TRP A 12 24.42 5.58 21.69
CA TRP A 12 23.19 6.07 22.33
C TRP A 12 23.42 6.64 23.73
N LYS A 13 24.41 6.17 24.49
CA LYS A 13 24.82 6.80 25.74
C LYS A 13 25.32 8.22 25.53
N GLU A 14 25.99 8.48 24.42
CA GLU A 14 26.44 9.82 24.05
C GLU A 14 25.30 10.73 23.64
N HIS A 15 24.31 10.19 22.87
CA HIS A 15 23.22 10.93 22.24
C HIS A 15 21.89 10.86 23.01
N SER A 16 21.89 10.50 24.28
CA SER A 16 20.68 10.43 25.12
C SER A 16 20.86 11.12 26.49
N LYS A 17 21.82 12.04 26.60
CA LYS A 17 22.19 12.67 27.89
C LYS A 17 21.06 13.55 28.42
N ASP A 18 20.49 14.40 27.58
CA ASP A 18 19.41 15.34 27.92
C ASP A 18 18.03 14.77 27.61
N ALA A 19 17.99 13.63 26.92
CA ALA A 19 16.76 12.94 26.49
C ALA A 19 15.77 13.88 25.82
N THR A 20 16.25 14.68 24.84
CA THR A 20 15.45 15.60 24.04
C THR A 20 14.98 14.96 22.72
N VAL A 21 14.01 15.58 22.08
CA VAL A 21 13.54 15.11 20.76
C VAL A 21 14.62 15.30 19.70
N GLU A 22 15.42 16.36 19.79
CA GLU A 22 16.54 16.64 18.91
C GLU A 22 17.65 15.58 19.00
N GLU A 23 17.98 15.14 20.22
CA GLU A 23 18.92 14.05 20.44
C GLU A 23 18.40 12.72 19.91
N MET A 24 17.14 12.40 20.20
CA MET A 24 16.52 11.15 19.77
C MET A 24 16.38 11.06 18.24
N MET A 25 16.03 12.16 17.57
CA MET A 25 15.88 12.20 16.11
C MET A 25 17.19 12.51 15.38
N LEU A 26 18.22 12.98 16.12
CA LEU A 26 19.49 13.43 15.55
C LEU A 26 19.28 14.50 14.47
N ASP A 27 18.35 15.40 14.71
CA ASP A 27 17.92 16.42 13.73
C ASP A 27 17.64 17.77 14.42
N SER A 28 18.17 18.83 13.85
CA SER A 28 18.02 20.21 14.38
C SER A 28 16.56 20.74 14.26
N ARG A 29 15.76 20.17 13.36
CA ARG A 29 14.36 20.53 13.14
C ARG A 29 13.39 19.49 13.73
N ALA A 30 13.83 18.71 14.71
CA ALA A 30 13.09 17.56 15.23
C ALA A 30 11.68 17.91 15.73
N LYS A 31 11.49 19.07 16.37
CA LYS A 31 10.15 19.52 16.83
C LYS A 31 9.21 19.77 15.67
N GLU A 32 9.65 20.56 14.71
CA GLU A 32 8.85 20.91 13.52
C GLU A 32 8.49 19.64 12.71
N LEU A 33 9.46 18.76 12.49
CA LEU A 33 9.24 17.47 11.85
C LEU A 33 8.24 16.62 12.62
N THR A 34 8.33 16.56 13.95
CA THR A 34 7.39 15.80 14.78
C THR A 34 5.97 16.31 14.65
N GLU A 35 5.75 17.63 14.69
CA GLU A 35 4.42 18.23 14.54
C GLU A 35 3.77 17.88 13.21
N GLN A 36 4.54 17.86 12.14
CA GLN A 36 4.03 17.59 10.79
C GLN A 36 3.87 16.08 10.50
N GLU A 37 4.84 15.24 10.90
CA GLU A 37 4.79 13.81 10.57
C GLU A 37 3.85 13.00 11.46
N LEU A 38 3.60 13.46 12.69
CA LEU A 38 2.80 12.71 13.65
C LEU A 38 1.38 12.41 13.16
N PRO A 39 0.58 13.39 12.67
CA PRO A 39 -0.73 13.09 12.10
C PRO A 39 -0.64 12.16 10.88
N GLU A 40 0.38 12.32 10.05
CA GLU A 40 0.60 11.46 8.88
C GLU A 40 0.83 10.00 9.32
N ILE A 41 1.76 9.75 10.23
CA ILE A 41 2.06 8.41 10.76
C ILE A 41 0.83 7.79 11.43
N LEU A 42 0.14 8.55 12.28
CA LEU A 42 -1.05 8.05 12.99
C LEU A 42 -2.21 7.72 12.05
N SER A 43 -2.29 8.34 10.86
CA SER A 43 -3.30 8.05 9.85
C SER A 43 -3.08 6.70 9.13
N MET A 44 -1.87 6.15 9.22
CA MET A 44 -1.52 4.86 8.62
C MET A 44 -1.84 3.67 9.53
N LEU A 45 -2.08 3.93 10.83
CA LEU A 45 -2.30 2.88 11.82
C LEU A 45 -3.72 2.30 11.72
N PRO A 46 -3.91 1.02 12.05
CA PRO A 46 -5.24 0.44 12.16
C PRO A 46 -6.00 1.04 13.36
N ALA A 47 -7.29 0.74 13.47
CA ALA A 47 -8.06 1.09 14.66
C ALA A 47 -7.47 0.38 15.90
N LEU A 48 -7.11 1.14 16.94
CA LEU A 48 -6.43 0.61 18.12
C LEU A 48 -7.36 0.41 19.33
N ALA A 49 -8.66 0.73 19.21
CA ALA A 49 -9.63 0.59 20.29
C ALA A 49 -9.70 -0.87 20.79
N GLY A 50 -9.46 -1.07 22.08
CA GLY A 50 -9.43 -2.40 22.70
C GLY A 50 -8.14 -3.20 22.48
N HIS A 51 -7.18 -2.69 21.73
CA HIS A 51 -5.93 -3.40 21.41
C HIS A 51 -4.88 -3.28 22.51
N ARG A 52 -4.11 -4.34 22.69
CA ARG A 52 -2.86 -4.36 23.44
C ARG A 52 -1.72 -4.07 22.47
N VAL A 53 -1.03 -2.95 22.71
CA VAL A 53 0.04 -2.43 21.84
C VAL A 53 1.40 -2.71 22.47
N LEU A 54 2.36 -3.17 21.68
CA LEU A 54 3.77 -3.25 22.02
C LEU A 54 4.52 -2.21 21.19
N GLU A 55 5.04 -1.17 21.84
CA GLU A 55 5.85 -0.14 21.22
C GLU A 55 7.32 -0.47 21.42
N LEU A 56 8.05 -0.74 20.34
CA LEU A 56 9.46 -1.08 20.34
C LEU A 56 10.31 0.11 19.87
N GLY A 57 11.33 0.48 20.67
CA GLY A 57 12.10 1.69 20.45
C GLY A 57 11.29 2.94 20.78
N ALA A 58 10.58 2.92 21.91
CA ALA A 58 9.65 3.97 22.32
C ALA A 58 10.32 5.34 22.55
N GLY A 59 11.64 5.34 22.78
CA GLY A 59 12.39 6.55 23.07
C GLY A 59 11.83 7.30 24.26
N ILE A 60 11.75 8.62 24.13
CA ILE A 60 11.20 9.52 25.16
C ILE A 60 9.65 9.54 25.19
N GLY A 61 8.95 8.69 24.41
CA GLY A 61 7.50 8.58 24.46
C GLY A 61 6.74 9.42 23.43
N ARG A 62 7.39 9.82 22.35
CA ARG A 62 6.80 10.66 21.29
C ARG A 62 5.51 10.07 20.69
N TYR A 63 5.47 8.77 20.45
CA TYR A 63 4.28 8.06 19.99
C TYR A 63 3.48 7.44 21.14
N THR A 64 4.12 7.06 22.24
CA THR A 64 3.48 6.46 23.42
C THR A 64 2.25 7.26 23.86
N SER A 65 2.37 8.58 23.99
CA SER A 65 1.28 9.47 24.43
C SER A 65 0.04 9.38 23.51
N HIS A 66 0.25 9.22 22.21
CA HIS A 66 -0.85 9.12 21.23
C HIS A 66 -1.44 7.71 21.15
N LEU A 67 -0.62 6.68 21.29
CA LEU A 67 -1.07 5.29 21.35
C LEU A 67 -1.94 5.05 22.58
N LEU A 68 -1.58 5.63 23.73
CA LEU A 68 -2.31 5.52 25.00
C LEU A 68 -3.74 6.08 24.94
N THR A 69 -3.98 7.10 24.13
CA THR A 69 -5.31 7.68 23.98
C THR A 69 -6.28 6.78 23.21
N LYS A 70 -5.78 5.77 22.51
CA LYS A 70 -6.55 4.91 21.60
C LYS A 70 -6.55 3.44 22.00
N ALA A 71 -5.46 2.94 22.59
CA ALA A 71 -5.26 1.54 22.91
C ALA A 71 -5.80 1.17 24.30
N ALA A 72 -6.16 -0.10 24.49
CA ALA A 72 -6.52 -0.64 25.80
C ALA A 72 -5.29 -0.67 26.74
N HIS A 73 -4.12 -0.98 26.22
CA HIS A 73 -2.86 -1.00 26.96
C HIS A 73 -1.68 -0.82 26.01
N VAL A 74 -0.66 -0.08 26.46
CA VAL A 74 0.62 0.09 25.74
C VAL A 74 1.77 -0.42 26.62
N THR A 75 2.58 -1.33 26.08
CA THR A 75 3.88 -1.70 26.65
C THR A 75 4.94 -0.97 25.84
N ALA A 76 5.52 0.07 26.42
CA ALA A 76 6.56 0.89 25.81
C ALA A 76 7.96 0.36 26.19
N VAL A 77 8.72 -0.05 25.17
CA VAL A 77 10.03 -0.68 25.34
C VAL A 77 11.11 0.16 24.70
N ASP A 78 12.18 0.42 25.41
CA ASP A 78 13.39 1.02 24.85
C ASP A 78 14.65 0.36 25.45
N PHE A 79 15.74 0.41 24.71
CA PHE A 79 17.04 -0.10 25.16
C PHE A 79 17.71 0.84 26.18
N MET A 80 17.50 2.16 26.05
CA MET A 80 18.12 3.18 26.87
C MET A 80 17.28 3.52 28.10
N GLU A 81 17.84 3.31 29.30
CA GLU A 81 17.18 3.61 30.58
C GLU A 81 16.77 5.09 30.68
N SER A 82 17.63 6.02 30.23
CA SER A 82 17.36 7.46 30.21
C SER A 82 16.09 7.81 29.39
N PHE A 83 15.88 7.13 28.25
CA PHE A 83 14.69 7.33 27.44
C PHE A 83 13.45 6.73 28.09
N VAL A 84 13.55 5.52 28.64
CA VAL A 84 12.45 4.87 29.38
C VAL A 84 11.98 5.73 30.55
N GLU A 85 12.94 6.27 31.33
CA GLU A 85 12.63 7.14 32.47
C GLU A 85 11.98 8.46 32.02
N LYS A 86 12.45 9.06 30.94
CA LYS A 86 11.83 10.25 30.35
C LYS A 86 10.41 9.99 29.88
N ASN A 87 10.18 8.86 29.21
CA ASN A 87 8.86 8.41 28.78
C ASN A 87 7.93 8.20 29.98
N ARG A 88 8.46 7.57 31.06
CA ARG A 88 7.71 7.37 32.30
C ARG A 88 7.31 8.68 32.96
N GLN A 89 8.20 9.68 32.99
CA GLN A 89 7.88 11.01 33.52
C GLN A 89 6.76 11.69 32.72
N GLN A 90 6.75 11.53 31.41
CA GLN A 90 5.74 12.12 30.53
C GLN A 90 4.41 11.37 30.56
N ASN A 91 4.42 10.05 30.51
CA ASN A 91 3.24 9.22 30.26
C ASN A 91 2.84 8.31 31.44
N GLY A 92 3.61 8.29 32.53
CA GLY A 92 3.35 7.40 33.68
C GLY A 92 2.10 7.73 34.50
N HIS A 93 1.45 8.86 34.23
CA HIS A 93 0.17 9.22 34.80
C HIS A 93 -1.02 8.44 34.19
N HIS A 94 -0.83 7.80 33.03
CA HIS A 94 -1.82 6.92 32.42
C HIS A 94 -1.86 5.56 33.12
N SER A 95 -3.04 5.03 33.39
CA SER A 95 -3.22 3.72 34.04
C SER A 95 -3.03 2.52 33.11
N ASN A 96 -2.98 2.75 31.79
CA ASN A 96 -2.91 1.74 30.74
C ASN A 96 -1.53 1.64 30.10
N VAL A 97 -0.45 1.92 30.84
CA VAL A 97 0.92 1.84 30.32
C VAL A 97 1.83 0.98 31.17
N THR A 98 2.74 0.27 30.53
CA THR A 98 3.88 -0.42 31.14
C THR A 98 5.16 0.01 30.46
N PHE A 99 6.19 0.41 31.23
CA PHE A 99 7.49 0.78 30.71
C PHE A 99 8.49 -0.34 30.97
N LEU A 100 9.26 -0.72 29.94
CA LEU A 100 10.23 -1.79 30.01
C LEU A 100 11.56 -1.36 29.37
N GLN A 101 12.64 -1.39 30.15
CA GLN A 101 13.99 -1.29 29.60
C GLN A 101 14.42 -2.69 29.13
N ALA A 102 14.58 -2.88 27.82
CA ALA A 102 14.99 -4.16 27.26
C ALA A 102 15.66 -4.05 25.90
N ASP A 103 16.53 -5.01 25.60
CA ASP A 103 17.05 -5.26 24.25
C ASP A 103 16.04 -6.15 23.49
N VAL A 104 15.44 -5.61 22.44
CA VAL A 104 14.43 -6.29 21.62
C VAL A 104 14.90 -7.65 21.10
N THR A 105 16.20 -7.82 20.86
CA THR A 105 16.77 -9.09 20.38
C THR A 105 16.77 -10.18 21.45
N LYS A 106 16.70 -9.80 22.72
CA LYS A 106 16.71 -10.70 23.88
C LYS A 106 15.34 -10.85 24.54
N MET A 107 14.39 -9.99 24.15
CA MET A 107 13.03 -10.06 24.71
C MET A 107 12.35 -11.38 24.34
N ASP A 108 11.55 -11.84 25.28
CA ASP A 108 10.57 -12.91 25.09
C ASP A 108 9.28 -12.51 25.82
N ILE A 109 8.18 -12.54 25.12
CA ILE A 109 6.83 -12.29 25.66
C ILE A 109 5.89 -13.41 25.23
N PRO A 110 4.78 -13.63 25.95
CA PRO A 110 3.86 -14.71 25.60
C PRO A 110 3.37 -14.66 24.16
N GLN A 111 3.28 -15.83 23.55
CA GLN A 111 2.73 -15.95 22.18
C GLN A 111 1.28 -15.44 22.13
N HIS A 112 0.93 -14.83 21.00
CA HIS A 112 -0.43 -14.30 20.75
C HIS A 112 -0.94 -13.35 21.85
N SER A 113 -0.05 -12.57 22.48
CA SER A 113 -0.38 -11.69 23.60
C SER A 113 -0.67 -10.24 23.21
N VAL A 114 -0.27 -9.82 21.99
CA VAL A 114 -0.45 -8.45 21.51
C VAL A 114 -1.23 -8.39 20.20
N ASP A 115 -2.01 -7.33 20.04
CA ASP A 115 -2.82 -7.10 18.84
C ASP A 115 -2.06 -6.27 17.79
N PHE A 116 -1.16 -5.40 18.28
CA PHE A 116 -0.43 -4.45 17.44
C PHE A 116 0.99 -4.23 17.97
N ILE A 117 1.96 -4.27 17.06
CA ILE A 117 3.35 -3.88 17.33
C ILE A 117 3.65 -2.61 16.55
N PHE A 118 4.17 -1.60 17.24
CA PHE A 118 4.62 -0.34 16.66
C PHE A 118 6.15 -0.20 16.82
N SER A 119 6.86 0.13 15.76
CA SER A 119 8.30 0.37 15.78
C SER A 119 8.66 1.55 14.90
N ASN A 120 9.53 2.43 15.41
CA ASN A 120 9.96 3.60 14.66
C ASN A 120 11.47 3.81 14.84
N TRP A 121 12.23 3.71 13.73
CA TRP A 121 13.69 3.84 13.70
C TRP A 121 14.44 2.91 14.68
N LEU A 122 14.01 1.67 14.75
CA LEU A 122 14.67 0.65 15.57
C LEU A 122 15.36 -0.42 14.73
N LEU A 123 14.67 -0.90 13.67
CA LEU A 123 15.11 -2.10 12.94
C LEU A 123 16.39 -1.86 12.14
N MET A 124 16.69 -0.60 11.81
CA MET A 124 17.94 -0.20 11.16
C MET A 124 19.18 -0.40 12.03
N TYR A 125 19.03 -0.62 13.35
CA TYR A 125 20.12 -0.92 14.27
C TYR A 125 20.40 -2.41 14.44
N LEU A 126 19.62 -3.28 13.79
CA LEU A 126 19.75 -4.73 13.85
C LEU A 126 20.52 -5.25 12.62
N SER A 127 21.42 -6.22 12.81
CA SER A 127 21.98 -6.98 11.70
C SER A 127 20.89 -7.77 10.96
N ASP A 128 21.16 -8.27 9.76
CA ASP A 128 20.16 -9.01 8.97
C ASP A 128 19.64 -10.25 9.69
N GLY A 129 20.55 -10.98 10.37
CA GLY A 129 20.17 -12.14 11.17
C GLY A 129 19.34 -11.78 12.41
N GLU A 130 19.69 -10.70 13.10
CA GLU A 130 18.94 -10.20 14.25
C GLU A 130 17.57 -9.68 13.83
N LEU A 131 17.49 -8.95 12.71
CA LEU A 131 16.25 -8.42 12.16
C LEU A 131 15.30 -9.57 11.78
N LYS A 132 15.82 -10.59 11.09
CA LYS A 132 15.02 -11.78 10.74
C LYS A 132 14.48 -12.47 12.01
N SER A 133 15.34 -12.76 12.96
CA SER A 133 14.94 -13.40 14.22
C SER A 133 13.95 -12.52 15.02
N CYS A 134 14.13 -11.21 15.02
CA CYS A 134 13.21 -10.28 15.68
C CYS A 134 11.82 -10.29 14.99
N MET A 135 11.76 -10.30 13.67
CA MET A 135 10.49 -10.41 12.94
C MET A 135 9.79 -11.75 13.16
N GLU A 136 10.55 -12.86 13.26
CA GLU A 136 9.99 -14.17 13.65
C GLU A 136 9.38 -14.13 15.05
N LYS A 137 10.06 -13.50 16.03
CA LYS A 137 9.51 -13.27 17.37
C LYS A 137 8.25 -12.41 17.34
N MET A 138 8.23 -11.32 16.54
CA MET A 138 7.04 -10.48 16.38
C MET A 138 5.85 -11.27 15.83
N LEU A 139 6.08 -12.21 14.88
CA LEU A 139 5.05 -13.14 14.43
C LEU A 139 4.52 -14.02 15.55
N HIS A 140 5.38 -14.51 16.45
CA HIS A 140 4.93 -15.30 17.61
C HIS A 140 4.12 -14.45 18.59
N TRP A 141 4.55 -13.23 18.88
CA TRP A 141 3.92 -12.34 19.85
C TRP A 141 2.54 -11.83 19.41
N LEU A 142 2.39 -11.56 18.11
CA LEU A 142 1.12 -11.10 17.54
C LEU A 142 0.06 -12.19 17.57
N LYS A 143 -1.15 -11.78 17.90
CA LYS A 143 -2.36 -12.60 17.67
C LYS A 143 -2.54 -12.84 16.16
N PRO A 144 -3.19 -13.95 15.74
CA PRO A 144 -3.65 -14.10 14.36
C PRO A 144 -4.46 -12.88 13.91
N GLY A 145 -4.16 -12.33 12.72
CA GLY A 145 -4.78 -11.10 12.23
C GLY A 145 -4.22 -9.80 12.80
N GLY A 146 -3.31 -9.87 13.79
CA GLY A 146 -2.66 -8.70 14.38
C GLY A 146 -1.70 -8.01 13.41
N PHE A 147 -1.29 -6.78 13.74
CA PHE A 147 -0.52 -5.93 12.82
C PHE A 147 0.84 -5.54 13.39
N LEU A 148 1.81 -5.40 12.50
CA LEU A 148 3.11 -4.79 12.74
C LEU A 148 3.22 -3.51 11.89
N PHE A 149 3.39 -2.36 12.56
CA PHE A 149 3.81 -1.14 11.89
C PHE A 149 5.30 -0.89 12.19
N PHE A 150 6.07 -0.57 11.15
CA PHE A 150 7.40 -0.04 11.36
C PHE A 150 7.74 1.05 10.33
N ARG A 151 8.60 1.97 10.76
CA ARG A 151 9.14 3.04 9.92
C ARG A 151 10.64 3.08 10.04
N GLU A 152 11.33 3.17 8.88
CA GLU A 152 12.79 3.17 8.83
C GLU A 152 13.35 4.20 7.84
N SER A 153 14.60 4.61 8.08
CA SER A 153 15.40 5.35 7.12
C SER A 153 16.03 4.38 6.12
N CYS A 154 15.63 4.47 4.85
CA CYS A 154 16.20 3.64 3.79
C CYS A 154 17.39 4.34 3.11
N ASN A 155 18.36 3.54 2.65
CA ASN A 155 19.53 3.96 1.88
C ASN A 155 20.51 4.92 2.58
N HIS A 156 20.04 5.92 3.35
CA HIS A 156 20.87 6.88 4.05
C HIS A 156 20.15 7.52 5.25
N ARG A 157 20.92 8.23 6.08
CA ARG A 157 20.39 8.92 7.26
C ARG A 157 19.39 10.03 6.92
N SER A 158 18.45 10.28 7.83
CA SER A 158 17.47 11.38 7.73
C SER A 158 17.88 12.63 8.52
N GLY A 159 18.51 12.47 9.66
CA GLY A 159 18.91 13.57 10.52
C GLY A 159 20.17 14.29 10.04
N ASP A 160 20.30 15.57 10.40
CA ASP A 160 21.38 16.47 10.00
C ASP A 160 22.50 16.60 11.05
N SER A 161 22.34 16.04 12.25
CA SER A 161 23.35 16.09 13.31
C SER A 161 24.66 15.44 12.86
N LYS A 162 25.77 16.13 13.13
CA LYS A 162 27.10 15.58 12.84
C LYS A 162 27.38 14.39 13.76
N ARG A 163 27.98 13.34 13.20
CA ARG A 163 28.32 12.09 13.91
C ARG A 163 29.68 11.61 13.44
N ASP A 164 30.57 11.33 14.37
CA ASP A 164 31.88 10.75 14.08
C ASP A 164 31.75 9.25 13.75
N PHE A 165 30.75 8.62 14.34
CA PHE A 165 30.39 7.22 14.12
C PHE A 165 28.88 7.07 13.93
N ASN A 166 28.45 6.11 13.09
CA ASN A 166 27.05 5.80 12.85
C ASN A 166 26.84 4.27 12.82
N PRO A 167 26.22 3.69 13.87
CA PRO A 167 25.99 2.25 13.96
C PRO A 167 24.84 1.74 13.08
N THR A 168 24.18 2.62 12.33
CA THR A 168 22.99 2.31 11.56
C THR A 168 23.31 1.49 10.31
N LEU A 169 22.54 0.45 10.06
CA LEU A 169 22.56 -0.36 8.85
C LEU A 169 21.41 0.09 7.92
N TYR A 170 21.73 0.97 6.98
CA TYR A 170 20.75 1.47 6.02
C TYR A 170 20.47 0.45 4.93
N ARG A 171 19.29 -0.15 4.99
CA ARG A 171 18.78 -1.05 3.96
C ARG A 171 17.95 -0.29 2.94
N SER A 172 17.85 -0.83 1.73
CA SER A 172 16.86 -0.34 0.77
C SER A 172 15.44 -0.76 1.18
N GLU A 173 14.47 -0.07 0.64
CA GLU A 173 13.05 -0.39 0.76
C GLU A 173 12.76 -1.86 0.35
N ALA A 174 13.35 -2.30 -0.78
CA ALA A 174 13.19 -3.66 -1.28
C ALA A 174 13.77 -4.72 -0.31
N GLN A 175 14.90 -4.43 0.36
CA GLN A 175 15.48 -5.34 1.35
C GLN A 175 14.58 -5.51 2.57
N TYR A 176 13.99 -4.44 3.10
CA TYR A 176 13.02 -4.54 4.20
C TYR A 176 11.76 -5.32 3.78
N SER A 177 11.18 -5.01 2.62
CA SER A 177 10.00 -5.71 2.10
C SER A 177 10.26 -7.19 1.87
N HIS A 178 11.41 -7.53 1.27
CA HIS A 178 11.82 -8.93 1.04
C HIS A 178 11.99 -9.68 2.36
N LEU A 179 12.68 -9.08 3.33
CA LEU A 179 12.92 -9.71 4.62
C LEU A 179 11.61 -9.93 5.39
N ALA A 180 10.73 -8.94 5.44
CA ALA A 180 9.41 -9.05 6.07
C ALA A 180 8.55 -10.15 5.43
N SER A 181 8.56 -10.25 4.11
CA SER A 181 7.78 -11.28 3.38
C SER A 181 8.38 -12.68 3.47
N SER A 182 9.67 -12.81 3.78
CA SER A 182 10.37 -14.10 3.84
C SER A 182 10.23 -14.82 5.18
N VAL A 183 9.90 -14.11 6.27
CA VAL A 183 9.78 -14.72 7.61
C VAL A 183 8.48 -15.52 7.73
N GLN A 184 8.61 -16.69 8.35
CA GLN A 184 7.49 -17.60 8.61
C GLN A 184 7.69 -18.30 9.94
N VAL A 185 6.60 -18.61 10.62
CA VAL A 185 6.58 -19.43 11.83
C VAL A 185 5.43 -20.44 11.75
N ASP A 186 5.57 -21.58 12.39
CA ASP A 186 4.53 -22.62 12.37
C ASP A 186 3.21 -22.10 12.94
N ALA A 187 2.11 -22.42 12.27
CA ALA A 187 0.77 -22.20 12.77
C ALA A 187 0.28 -23.43 13.54
N PRO A 188 -0.78 -23.33 14.39
CA PRO A 188 -1.31 -24.46 15.13
C PRO A 188 -1.80 -25.61 14.26
N ASP A 189 -2.33 -25.29 13.07
CA ASP A 189 -2.84 -26.29 12.15
C ASP A 189 -1.71 -26.90 11.30
N ALA A 190 -1.69 -28.21 11.22
CA ALA A 190 -0.64 -28.95 10.51
C ALA A 190 -0.53 -28.51 9.02
N GLY A 191 0.69 -28.21 8.58
CA GLY A 191 0.96 -27.79 7.20
C GLY A 191 0.63 -26.33 6.90
N GLN A 192 0.33 -25.53 7.91
CA GLN A 192 0.17 -24.08 7.79
C GLN A 192 1.30 -23.33 8.51
N THR A 193 1.58 -22.13 8.03
CA THR A 193 2.52 -21.20 8.68
C THR A 193 1.86 -19.84 8.82
N PHE A 194 2.32 -19.04 9.78
CA PHE A 194 2.05 -17.61 9.81
C PHE A 194 3.16 -16.86 9.08
N GLY A 195 2.80 -15.81 8.38
CA GLY A 195 3.73 -14.87 7.77
C GLY A 195 3.17 -13.45 7.78
N PHE A 196 3.95 -12.50 7.30
CA PHE A 196 3.49 -11.13 7.13
C PHE A 196 3.00 -10.89 5.70
N GLU A 197 1.91 -10.15 5.58
CA GLU A 197 1.37 -9.63 4.34
C GLU A 197 1.36 -8.10 4.40
N ILE A 198 1.80 -7.44 3.34
CA ILE A 198 1.85 -5.96 3.29
C ILE A 198 0.42 -5.44 3.11
N VAL A 199 -0.02 -4.64 4.08
CA VAL A 199 -1.30 -3.92 4.04
C VAL A 199 -1.10 -2.52 3.47
N LEU A 200 0.04 -1.89 3.82
CA LEU A 200 0.40 -0.55 3.39
C LEU A 200 1.93 -0.43 3.35
N LYS A 201 2.43 0.22 2.31
CA LYS A 201 3.80 0.75 2.25
C LYS A 201 3.74 2.16 1.66
N LYS A 202 4.33 3.13 2.36
CA LYS A 202 4.26 4.53 1.98
C LYS A 202 5.52 5.29 2.38
N LYS A 203 5.90 6.26 1.57
CA LYS A 203 6.89 7.30 1.94
C LYS A 203 6.27 8.30 2.90
N VAL A 204 7.05 8.77 3.87
CA VAL A 204 6.62 9.85 4.76
C VAL A 204 6.71 11.16 3.99
N GLN A 205 5.57 11.72 3.62
CA GLN A 205 5.46 12.91 2.79
C GLN A 205 6.08 14.14 3.45
N THR A 206 5.95 14.27 4.78
CA THR A 206 6.60 15.30 5.57
C THR A 206 8.10 15.40 5.28
N TYR A 207 8.82 14.27 5.17
CA TYR A 207 10.24 14.27 4.85
C TYR A 207 10.54 14.59 3.39
N VAL A 208 9.67 14.22 2.48
CA VAL A 208 9.77 14.60 1.07
C VAL A 208 9.69 16.12 0.94
N GLU A 209 8.71 16.74 1.59
CA GLU A 209 8.46 18.19 1.50
C GLU A 209 9.48 19.04 2.27
N MET A 210 9.74 18.68 3.53
CA MET A 210 10.56 19.49 4.42
C MET A 210 12.07 19.27 4.24
N LYS A 211 12.49 18.09 3.83
CA LYS A 211 13.90 17.67 3.75
C LYS A 211 14.34 17.24 2.35
N ASN A 212 13.44 17.21 1.36
CA ASN A 212 13.67 16.60 0.04
C ASN A 212 14.23 15.16 0.18
N ASN A 213 13.71 14.42 1.17
CA ASN A 213 14.18 13.09 1.51
C ASN A 213 13.05 12.05 1.33
N PRO A 214 13.02 11.30 0.21
CA PRO A 214 12.00 10.29 -0.04
C PRO A 214 12.29 8.93 0.62
N ASN A 215 13.32 8.83 1.45
CA ASN A 215 13.82 7.56 1.97
C ASN A 215 13.30 7.21 3.39
N GLN A 216 12.31 7.95 3.89
CA GLN A 216 11.58 7.60 5.11
C GLN A 216 10.36 6.79 4.72
N ILE A 217 10.41 5.49 4.98
CA ILE A 217 9.38 4.55 4.53
C ILE A 217 8.67 3.93 5.72
N CYS A 218 7.35 3.83 5.61
CA CYS A 218 6.47 3.13 6.55
C CYS A 218 5.95 1.84 5.94
N TRP A 219 5.85 0.81 6.75
CA TRP A 219 5.16 -0.45 6.44
C TRP A 219 4.12 -0.74 7.51
N LEU A 220 2.94 -1.14 7.09
CA LEU A 220 1.94 -1.80 7.92
C LEU A 220 1.78 -3.22 7.39
N LEU A 221 2.08 -4.19 8.20
CA LEU A 221 2.02 -5.61 7.88
C LEU A 221 0.94 -6.28 8.72
N GLN A 222 0.27 -7.29 8.16
CA GLN A 222 -0.68 -8.12 8.90
C GLN A 222 -0.14 -9.54 9.02
N LYS A 223 -0.27 -10.15 10.22
CA LYS A 223 -0.02 -11.57 10.44
C LYS A 223 -1.16 -12.37 9.82
N THR A 224 -0.85 -13.18 8.81
CA THR A 224 -1.82 -14.00 8.08
C THR A 224 -1.38 -15.47 8.05
N VAL A 225 -2.35 -16.37 7.89
CA VAL A 225 -2.09 -17.79 7.66
C VAL A 225 -1.65 -17.99 6.22
N ARG A 226 -0.60 -18.78 6.03
CA ARG A 226 -0.12 -19.23 4.73
C ARG A 226 -0.27 -20.74 4.63
N SER A 227 -0.98 -21.21 3.60
CA SER A 227 -1.11 -22.64 3.31
C SER A 227 0.07 -23.11 2.47
N SER A 228 0.66 -24.26 2.79
CA SER A 228 1.80 -24.88 2.09
C SER A 228 1.49 -25.35 0.65
N GLY A 229 0.33 -24.98 0.09
CA GLY A 229 -0.18 -25.42 -1.21
C GLY A 229 -0.45 -24.31 -2.23
N SER A 230 0.22 -23.15 -2.17
CA SER A 230 0.10 -22.17 -3.26
C SER A 230 0.60 -22.79 -4.58
N GLN A 231 -0.31 -23.09 -5.50
CA GLN A 231 -0.01 -23.58 -6.87
C GLN A 231 0.89 -22.63 -7.66
N THR A 232 1.14 -21.42 -7.18
CA THR A 232 1.89 -20.37 -7.87
C THR A 232 3.34 -20.24 -7.42
N GLY A 233 3.76 -20.90 -6.33
CA GLY A 233 5.14 -20.76 -5.78
C GLY A 233 5.44 -19.43 -5.10
N PHE A 234 4.44 -18.54 -4.95
CA PHE A 234 4.58 -17.23 -4.28
C PHE A 234 3.86 -17.23 -2.93
N SER A 235 4.45 -16.52 -1.96
CA SER A 235 3.94 -16.46 -0.58
C SER A 235 2.72 -15.55 -0.44
N THR A 236 2.56 -14.55 -1.32
CA THR A 236 1.45 -13.58 -1.30
C THR A 236 0.96 -13.27 -2.71
N PHE A 237 -0.29 -12.80 -2.83
CA PHE A 237 -0.85 -12.35 -4.10
C PHE A 237 -0.07 -11.16 -4.67
N GLN A 238 0.40 -10.23 -3.85
CA GLN A 238 1.27 -9.14 -4.26
C GLN A 238 2.56 -9.66 -4.92
N GLN A 239 3.24 -10.64 -4.30
CA GLN A 239 4.44 -11.24 -4.89
C GLN A 239 4.15 -11.90 -6.24
N PHE A 240 3.00 -12.56 -6.38
CA PHE A 240 2.56 -13.11 -7.66
C PHE A 240 2.38 -12.00 -8.70
N LEU A 241 1.71 -10.90 -8.35
CA LEU A 241 1.54 -9.77 -9.25
C LEU A 241 2.88 -9.21 -9.72
N ASP A 242 3.76 -8.87 -8.78
CA ASP A 242 5.03 -8.19 -9.08
C ASP A 242 6.05 -9.06 -9.83
N ASN A 243 6.02 -10.38 -9.64
CA ASN A 243 6.99 -11.28 -10.26
C ASN A 243 6.47 -11.98 -11.53
N GLN A 244 5.15 -12.00 -11.76
CA GLN A 244 4.55 -12.67 -12.91
C GLN A 244 3.72 -11.74 -13.79
N GLN A 245 2.72 -11.08 -13.21
CA GLN A 245 1.73 -10.35 -13.99
C GLN A 245 2.17 -8.91 -14.27
N TYR A 246 2.76 -8.24 -13.27
CA TYR A 246 3.15 -6.83 -13.30
C TYR A 246 4.65 -6.64 -13.00
N THR A 247 5.51 -7.42 -13.68
CA THR A 247 6.94 -7.10 -13.69
C THR A 247 7.14 -5.71 -14.29
N ARG A 248 8.16 -4.96 -13.85
CA ARG A 248 8.42 -3.61 -14.37
C ARG A 248 8.48 -3.59 -15.91
N ARG A 249 9.17 -4.57 -16.52
CA ARG A 249 9.23 -4.71 -17.98
C ARG A 249 7.86 -5.00 -18.60
N GLY A 250 7.05 -5.83 -17.94
CA GLY A 250 5.67 -6.15 -18.35
C GLY A 250 4.77 -4.91 -18.35
N ILE A 251 4.84 -4.11 -17.29
CA ILE A 251 4.10 -2.84 -17.16
C ILE A 251 4.44 -1.89 -18.32
N LEU A 252 5.73 -1.69 -18.61
CA LEU A 252 6.15 -0.83 -19.69
C LEU A 252 5.69 -1.31 -21.08
N ARG A 253 5.57 -2.63 -21.29
CA ARG A 253 4.94 -3.19 -22.50
C ARG A 253 3.44 -2.88 -22.56
N TYR A 254 2.71 -3.01 -21.44
CA TYR A 254 1.29 -2.64 -21.37
C TYR A 254 1.08 -1.14 -21.67
N GLU A 255 1.94 -0.29 -21.16
CA GLU A 255 1.89 1.14 -21.44
C GLU A 255 1.98 1.46 -22.94
N LYS A 256 2.78 0.72 -23.72
CA LYS A 256 2.83 0.89 -25.18
C LYS A 256 1.48 0.62 -25.85
N MET A 257 0.69 -0.32 -25.30
CA MET A 257 -0.64 -0.66 -25.81
C MET A 257 -1.68 0.40 -25.44
N PHE A 258 -1.73 0.76 -24.16
CA PHE A 258 -2.75 1.69 -23.64
C PHE A 258 -2.45 3.15 -23.93
N GLY A 259 -1.18 3.51 -24.10
CA GLY A 259 -0.70 4.86 -24.34
C GLY A 259 0.18 5.40 -23.21
N PRO A 260 1.04 6.39 -23.49
CA PRO A 260 2.00 6.91 -22.53
C PRO A 260 1.36 7.34 -21.21
N GLY A 261 1.84 6.78 -20.10
CA GLY A 261 1.34 7.07 -18.77
C GLY A 261 0.20 6.18 -18.29
N TYR A 262 -0.33 5.28 -19.11
CA TYR A 262 -1.55 4.52 -18.79
C TYR A 262 -1.37 3.01 -18.93
N VAL A 263 -2.04 2.29 -18.03
CA VAL A 263 -2.16 0.81 -18.06
C VAL A 263 -3.60 0.34 -17.94
N SER A 264 -4.57 1.23 -18.19
CA SER A 264 -6.01 0.96 -18.21
C SER A 264 -6.60 1.11 -19.61
N THR A 265 -7.70 0.42 -19.87
CA THR A 265 -8.39 0.35 -21.16
C THR A 265 -8.68 1.73 -21.76
N GLY A 266 -8.20 1.96 -22.98
CA GLY A 266 -8.38 3.21 -23.73
C GLY A 266 -7.46 4.35 -23.29
N GLY A 267 -6.64 4.12 -22.27
CA GLY A 267 -5.62 5.06 -21.80
C GLY A 267 -6.14 6.48 -21.59
N PRO A 268 -5.47 7.52 -22.15
CA PRO A 268 -5.86 8.91 -21.91
C PRO A 268 -7.25 9.27 -22.45
N THR A 269 -7.73 8.60 -23.51
CA THR A 269 -9.01 8.95 -24.15
C THR A 269 -10.19 8.62 -23.24
N THR A 270 -10.25 7.38 -22.72
CA THR A 270 -11.33 6.96 -21.83
C THR A 270 -11.19 7.55 -20.43
N THR A 271 -9.94 7.80 -19.98
CA THR A 271 -9.70 8.53 -18.72
C THR A 271 -10.33 9.91 -18.77
N LYS A 272 -10.08 10.68 -19.84
CA LYS A 272 -10.68 12.00 -20.03
C LYS A 272 -12.21 11.93 -20.02
N GLU A 273 -12.79 11.04 -20.84
CA GLU A 273 -14.25 10.85 -20.94
C GLU A 273 -14.87 10.57 -19.56
N PHE A 274 -14.29 9.65 -18.80
CA PHE A 274 -14.88 9.21 -17.55
C PHE A 274 -14.67 10.21 -16.41
N VAL A 275 -13.50 10.84 -16.35
CA VAL A 275 -13.23 11.89 -15.35
C VAL A 275 -14.12 13.12 -15.58
N ASP A 276 -14.44 13.46 -16.83
CA ASP A 276 -15.34 14.58 -17.14
C ASP A 276 -16.76 14.39 -16.54
N LEU A 277 -17.21 13.15 -16.30
CA LEU A 277 -18.48 12.83 -15.61
C LEU A 277 -18.50 13.28 -14.14
N LEU A 278 -17.34 13.40 -13.52
CA LEU A 278 -17.18 13.73 -12.09
C LEU A 278 -17.33 15.23 -11.80
N ASN A 279 -17.22 16.10 -12.81
CA ASN A 279 -17.22 17.56 -12.63
C ASN A 279 -16.30 18.03 -11.50
N LEU A 280 -15.08 17.55 -11.47
CA LEU A 280 -14.09 17.80 -10.42
C LEU A 280 -13.87 19.31 -10.19
N LYS A 281 -13.63 19.68 -8.92
CA LYS A 281 -13.36 21.06 -8.50
C LYS A 281 -12.00 21.14 -7.82
N PRO A 282 -11.27 22.25 -7.97
CA PRO A 282 -9.99 22.45 -7.30
C PRO A 282 -10.09 22.21 -5.78
N GLY A 283 -9.09 21.55 -5.21
CA GLY A 283 -9.00 21.22 -3.79
C GLY A 283 -9.84 20.04 -3.32
N GLN A 284 -10.61 19.38 -4.20
CA GLN A 284 -11.26 18.11 -3.86
C GLN A 284 -10.22 17.00 -3.67
N LYS A 285 -10.54 16.06 -2.77
CA LYS A 285 -9.72 14.89 -2.47
C LYS A 285 -10.26 13.66 -3.22
N VAL A 286 -9.42 13.09 -4.06
CA VAL A 286 -9.71 11.90 -4.85
C VAL A 286 -8.91 10.72 -4.33
N LEU A 287 -9.56 9.57 -4.13
CA LEU A 287 -8.90 8.28 -3.91
C LEU A 287 -8.98 7.49 -5.22
N ASP A 288 -7.84 7.14 -5.81
CA ASP A 288 -7.78 6.22 -6.96
C ASP A 288 -7.38 4.83 -6.49
N VAL A 289 -8.28 3.85 -6.65
CA VAL A 289 -8.08 2.46 -6.23
C VAL A 289 -7.67 1.62 -7.43
N GLY A 290 -6.40 1.21 -7.44
CA GLY A 290 -5.74 0.57 -8.58
C GLY A 290 -5.19 1.61 -9.55
N CYS A 291 -4.42 2.56 -9.01
CA CYS A 291 -3.89 3.70 -9.75
C CYS A 291 -2.87 3.33 -10.85
N GLY A 292 -2.35 2.08 -10.81
CA GLY A 292 -1.32 1.63 -11.73
C GLY A 292 -0.10 2.55 -11.71
N ILE A 293 0.27 3.10 -12.85
CA ILE A 293 1.43 4.00 -13.02
C ILE A 293 1.08 5.49 -12.94
N GLY A 294 -0.12 5.82 -12.43
CA GLY A 294 -0.53 7.17 -12.06
C GLY A 294 -1.11 8.05 -13.18
N GLY A 295 -1.37 7.51 -14.38
CA GLY A 295 -1.81 8.34 -15.50
C GLY A 295 -3.09 9.13 -15.26
N GLY A 296 -4.11 8.48 -14.66
CA GLY A 296 -5.36 9.12 -14.25
C GLY A 296 -5.15 10.18 -13.18
N ASP A 297 -4.32 9.86 -12.20
CA ASP A 297 -3.99 10.73 -11.06
C ASP A 297 -3.36 12.04 -11.53
N PHE A 298 -2.33 11.95 -12.40
CA PHE A 298 -1.67 13.12 -12.97
C PHE A 298 -2.61 13.94 -13.82
N TYR A 299 -3.48 13.29 -14.62
CA TYR A 299 -4.48 13.98 -15.42
C TYR A 299 -5.45 14.78 -14.54
N MET A 300 -6.02 14.15 -13.50
CA MET A 300 -6.96 14.78 -12.58
C MET A 300 -6.32 15.97 -11.84
N ALA A 301 -5.13 15.77 -11.29
CA ALA A 301 -4.43 16.83 -10.55
C ALA A 301 -4.06 18.02 -11.43
N LYS A 302 -3.49 17.78 -12.63
CA LYS A 302 -3.07 18.83 -13.55
C LYS A 302 -4.23 19.61 -14.16
N THR A 303 -5.32 18.90 -14.49
CA THR A 303 -6.44 19.50 -15.23
C THR A 303 -7.40 20.21 -14.30
N PHE A 304 -7.66 19.62 -13.12
CA PHE A 304 -8.72 20.11 -12.22
C PHE A 304 -8.21 20.67 -10.89
N GLY A 305 -6.91 20.56 -10.60
CA GLY A 305 -6.33 21.07 -9.34
C GLY A 305 -6.80 20.31 -8.11
N VAL A 306 -7.06 19.02 -8.24
CA VAL A 306 -7.47 18.14 -7.14
C VAL A 306 -6.25 17.53 -6.44
N GLU A 307 -6.43 17.09 -5.19
CA GLU A 307 -5.48 16.26 -4.46
C GLU A 307 -5.81 14.79 -4.72
N VAL A 308 -4.84 13.99 -5.15
CA VAL A 308 -5.06 12.58 -5.46
C VAL A 308 -4.19 11.68 -4.60
N LEU A 309 -4.80 10.69 -3.98
CA LEU A 309 -4.13 9.56 -3.36
C LEU A 309 -4.37 8.31 -4.20
N GLY A 310 -3.34 7.82 -4.86
CA GLY A 310 -3.38 6.58 -5.63
C GLY A 310 -2.97 5.37 -4.78
N LEU A 311 -3.77 4.31 -4.81
CA LEU A 311 -3.46 3.02 -4.21
C LEU A 311 -3.26 1.97 -5.30
N ASP A 312 -2.22 1.17 -5.19
CA ASP A 312 -2.09 -0.07 -5.97
C ASP A 312 -1.45 -1.16 -5.12
N LEU A 313 -1.79 -2.42 -5.37
CA LEU A 313 -1.19 -3.55 -4.66
C LEU A 313 0.21 -3.87 -5.21
N SER A 314 0.49 -3.53 -6.46
CA SER A 314 1.78 -3.78 -7.10
C SER A 314 2.81 -2.74 -6.71
N ASP A 315 3.91 -3.21 -6.13
CA ASP A 315 5.08 -2.38 -5.80
C ASP A 315 5.73 -1.79 -7.06
N ASN A 316 5.77 -2.56 -8.15
CA ASN A 316 6.30 -2.11 -9.42
C ASN A 316 5.47 -0.98 -10.06
N MET A 317 4.13 -1.06 -9.96
CA MET A 317 3.23 0.00 -10.44
C MET A 317 3.46 1.30 -9.68
N VAL A 318 3.35 1.24 -8.35
CA VAL A 318 3.54 2.39 -7.46
C VAL A 318 4.95 2.97 -7.59
N GLY A 319 5.98 2.13 -7.72
CA GLY A 319 7.36 2.58 -7.95
C GLY A 319 7.48 3.47 -9.18
N ILE A 320 6.89 3.06 -10.31
CA ILE A 320 6.87 3.85 -11.55
C ILE A 320 6.07 5.16 -11.36
N ALA A 321 4.90 5.08 -10.69
CA ALA A 321 4.07 6.25 -10.43
C ALA A 321 4.81 7.32 -9.59
N ILE A 322 5.51 6.89 -8.53
CA ILE A 322 6.31 7.78 -7.67
C ILE A 322 7.49 8.42 -8.44
N GLU A 323 8.20 7.65 -9.28
CA GLU A 323 9.29 8.19 -10.12
C GLU A 323 8.75 9.31 -11.02
N ARG A 324 7.58 9.13 -11.60
CA ARG A 324 6.92 10.13 -12.46
C ARG A 324 6.45 11.34 -11.67
N ALA A 325 5.80 11.16 -10.54
CA ALA A 325 5.37 12.27 -9.65
C ALA A 325 6.55 13.16 -9.26
N THR A 326 7.69 12.54 -8.94
CA THR A 326 8.93 13.24 -8.60
C THR A 326 9.46 14.05 -9.79
N THR A 327 9.48 13.45 -10.99
CA THR A 327 9.94 14.11 -12.22
C THR A 327 9.03 15.29 -12.59
N GLU A 328 7.73 15.14 -12.43
CA GLU A 328 6.73 16.14 -12.78
C GLU A 328 6.51 17.19 -11.69
N LYS A 329 7.11 17.03 -10.52
CA LYS A 329 7.03 17.93 -9.37
C LYS A 329 5.58 18.23 -8.96
N LEU A 330 4.76 17.19 -8.83
CA LEU A 330 3.34 17.26 -8.46
C LEU A 330 3.12 16.81 -7.01
N PRO A 331 3.25 17.71 -6.03
CA PRO A 331 3.09 17.35 -4.61
C PRO A 331 1.64 16.99 -4.23
N THR A 332 0.67 17.39 -5.06
CA THR A 332 -0.76 17.09 -4.86
C THR A 332 -1.13 15.64 -5.23
N VAL A 333 -0.18 14.87 -5.76
CA VAL A 333 -0.40 13.46 -6.11
C VAL A 333 0.52 12.61 -5.25
N GLN A 334 -0.08 11.74 -4.45
CA GLN A 334 0.62 10.79 -3.57
C GLN A 334 0.26 9.36 -3.92
N PHE A 335 1.17 8.43 -3.66
CA PHE A 335 0.95 7.01 -3.94
C PHE A 335 1.29 6.13 -2.74
N GLU A 336 0.48 5.07 -2.55
CA GLU A 336 0.70 4.03 -1.55
C GLU A 336 0.66 2.65 -2.21
N VAL A 337 1.59 1.77 -1.85
CA VAL A 337 1.38 0.33 -2.08
C VAL A 337 0.40 -0.12 -1.01
N ALA A 338 -0.80 -0.50 -1.40
CA ALA A 338 -1.83 -0.86 -0.43
C ALA A 338 -2.86 -1.85 -0.97
N ASP A 339 -3.29 -2.75 -0.08
CA ASP A 339 -4.46 -3.62 -0.29
C ASP A 339 -5.73 -2.85 0.09
N ALA A 340 -6.52 -2.45 -0.91
CA ALA A 340 -7.76 -1.70 -0.70
C ALA A 340 -8.78 -2.44 0.17
N THR A 341 -8.69 -3.77 0.26
CA THR A 341 -9.55 -4.58 1.13
C THR A 341 -9.15 -4.52 2.61
N LYS A 342 -7.96 -4.06 2.91
CA LYS A 342 -7.38 -3.99 4.27
C LYS A 342 -7.07 -2.57 4.73
N ARG A 343 -6.68 -1.68 3.81
CA ARG A 343 -6.40 -0.26 4.10
C ARG A 343 -7.66 0.42 4.64
N THR A 344 -7.54 1.20 5.70
CA THR A 344 -8.65 1.95 6.31
C THR A 344 -8.41 3.44 6.23
N PHE A 345 -9.50 4.21 6.05
CA PHE A 345 -9.50 5.66 6.13
C PHE A 345 -10.60 6.12 7.07
N PRO A 346 -10.48 7.30 7.70
CA PRO A 346 -11.57 7.92 8.45
C PRO A 346 -12.81 8.13 7.57
N GLU A 347 -13.98 8.12 8.17
CA GLU A 347 -15.22 8.42 7.46
C GLU A 347 -15.18 9.83 6.85
N GLY A 348 -15.70 9.96 5.63
CA GLY A 348 -15.78 11.24 4.94
C GLY A 348 -14.41 11.83 4.56
N SER A 349 -13.40 11.01 4.30
CA SER A 349 -12.06 11.47 3.91
C SER A 349 -11.97 12.01 2.49
N PHE A 350 -12.83 11.53 1.57
CA PHE A 350 -12.71 11.79 0.13
C PHE A 350 -13.98 12.39 -0.46
N ASP A 351 -13.80 13.25 -1.45
CA ASP A 351 -14.87 13.81 -2.26
C ASP A 351 -15.24 12.85 -3.40
N VAL A 352 -14.24 12.12 -3.91
CA VAL A 352 -14.39 11.16 -5.02
C VAL A 352 -13.60 9.91 -4.75
N ILE A 353 -14.18 8.74 -5.07
CA ILE A 353 -13.46 7.48 -5.22
C ILE A 353 -13.54 7.07 -6.70
N TYR A 354 -12.37 6.81 -7.27
CA TYR A 354 -12.16 6.47 -8.67
C TYR A 354 -11.44 5.13 -8.77
N SER A 355 -11.79 4.30 -9.77
CA SER A 355 -11.09 3.04 -10.03
C SER A 355 -11.22 2.62 -11.48
N ARG A 356 -10.13 2.10 -12.07
CA ARG A 356 -10.11 1.65 -13.46
C ARG A 356 -9.55 0.24 -13.60
N ASP A 357 -10.38 -0.70 -14.09
CA ASP A 357 -9.99 -2.06 -14.49
C ASP A 357 -9.18 -2.80 -13.40
N THR A 358 -9.61 -2.70 -12.12
CA THR A 358 -8.87 -3.20 -10.95
C THR A 358 -9.70 -4.11 -10.05
N ILE A 359 -10.95 -3.73 -9.79
CA ILE A 359 -11.81 -4.41 -8.78
C ILE A 359 -12.19 -5.83 -9.22
N LEU A 360 -11.97 -6.16 -10.50
CA LEU A 360 -12.12 -7.52 -11.06
C LEU A 360 -11.31 -8.59 -10.29
N HIS A 361 -10.28 -8.19 -9.54
CA HIS A 361 -9.47 -9.09 -8.72
C HIS A 361 -10.04 -9.33 -7.31
N ILE A 362 -11.05 -8.57 -6.88
CA ILE A 362 -11.57 -8.57 -5.52
C ILE A 362 -12.85 -9.40 -5.45
N ASP A 363 -12.86 -10.41 -4.57
CA ASP A 363 -14.00 -11.34 -4.41
C ASP A 363 -15.17 -10.65 -3.70
N ASP A 364 -14.97 -10.14 -2.50
CA ASP A 364 -16.02 -9.47 -1.71
C ASP A 364 -16.18 -7.99 -2.11
N LYS A 365 -16.82 -7.78 -3.27
CA LYS A 365 -17.09 -6.43 -3.78
C LYS A 365 -18.05 -5.64 -2.88
N LEU A 366 -19.02 -6.32 -2.26
CA LEU A 366 -19.98 -5.64 -1.39
C LEU A 366 -19.32 -5.01 -0.17
N SER A 367 -18.45 -5.76 0.52
CA SER A 367 -17.69 -5.21 1.66
C SER A 367 -16.77 -4.07 1.23
N LEU A 368 -16.12 -4.17 0.07
CA LEU A 368 -15.29 -3.10 -0.48
C LEU A 368 -16.13 -1.84 -0.73
N PHE A 369 -17.30 -1.96 -1.37
CA PHE A 369 -18.17 -0.80 -1.67
C PHE A 369 -18.77 -0.18 -0.41
N LYS A 370 -19.07 -0.95 0.64
CA LYS A 370 -19.45 -0.42 1.95
C LYS A 370 -18.33 0.43 2.56
N ARG A 371 -17.08 0.02 2.40
CA ARG A 371 -15.92 0.80 2.84
C ARG A 371 -15.78 2.08 2.01
N PHE A 372 -15.92 2.01 0.68
CA PHE A 372 -15.93 3.19 -0.18
C PHE A 372 -17.02 4.18 0.23
N HIS A 373 -18.22 3.67 0.51
CA HIS A 373 -19.33 4.49 0.99
C HIS A 373 -18.98 5.19 2.32
N SER A 374 -18.35 4.49 3.26
CA SER A 374 -17.91 5.10 4.53
C SER A 374 -16.84 6.18 4.29
N TRP A 375 -15.86 5.95 3.43
CA TRP A 375 -14.76 6.88 3.17
C TRP A 375 -15.17 8.14 2.42
N LEU A 376 -16.26 8.09 1.65
CA LEU A 376 -16.79 9.26 0.94
C LEU A 376 -17.47 10.23 1.90
N LYS A 377 -17.33 11.53 1.63
CA LYS A 377 -18.12 12.59 2.23
C LYS A 377 -19.60 12.48 1.79
N PRO A 378 -20.55 13.05 2.56
CA PRO A 378 -21.89 13.28 2.03
C PRO A 378 -21.83 14.06 0.72
N GLY A 379 -22.58 13.62 -0.30
CA GLY A 379 -22.52 14.17 -1.65
C GLY A 379 -21.34 13.71 -2.49
N GLY A 380 -20.44 12.89 -1.92
CA GLY A 380 -19.27 12.34 -2.63
C GLY A 380 -19.67 11.37 -3.73
N GLN A 381 -18.77 11.19 -4.70
CA GLN A 381 -19.02 10.42 -5.92
C GLN A 381 -18.14 9.17 -6.00
N LEU A 382 -18.70 8.11 -6.54
CA LEU A 382 -18.00 6.88 -6.92
C LEU A 382 -18.02 6.75 -8.45
N LEU A 383 -16.87 6.54 -9.08
CA LEU A 383 -16.78 6.20 -10.49
C LEU A 383 -15.82 5.01 -10.69
N ILE A 384 -16.33 3.96 -11.32
CA ILE A 384 -15.59 2.74 -11.61
C ILE A 384 -15.80 2.36 -13.08
N SER A 385 -14.71 2.03 -13.79
CA SER A 385 -14.79 1.16 -14.96
C SER A 385 -14.14 -0.17 -14.66
N ASP A 386 -14.74 -1.28 -15.10
CA ASP A 386 -14.17 -2.59 -14.77
C ASP A 386 -14.55 -3.65 -15.81
N TYR A 387 -13.74 -4.72 -15.91
CA TYR A 387 -14.12 -5.88 -16.69
C TYR A 387 -15.28 -6.59 -16.02
N CYS A 388 -16.23 -6.92 -16.84
CA CYS A 388 -17.45 -7.64 -16.51
C CYS A 388 -17.58 -8.90 -17.38
N CYS A 389 -18.63 -9.67 -17.14
CA CYS A 389 -18.96 -10.85 -17.94
C CYS A 389 -20.37 -10.74 -18.53
N GLY A 390 -20.62 -11.55 -19.55
CA GLY A 390 -21.97 -11.83 -20.02
C GLY A 390 -22.72 -12.83 -19.11
N GLU A 391 -23.98 -13.06 -19.45
CA GLU A 391 -24.78 -14.08 -18.78
C GLU A 391 -24.22 -15.49 -19.04
N LYS A 392 -24.36 -16.37 -18.05
CA LYS A 392 -23.97 -17.78 -18.20
C LYS A 392 -25.00 -18.54 -19.10
N PRO A 393 -24.57 -19.61 -19.78
CA PRO A 393 -23.23 -20.23 -19.72
C PRO A 393 -22.19 -19.49 -20.55
N TRP A 394 -20.97 -19.41 -20.06
CA TRP A 394 -19.83 -18.87 -20.78
C TRP A 394 -19.20 -19.93 -21.68
N THR A 395 -18.39 -19.51 -22.64
CA THR A 395 -17.56 -20.46 -23.39
C THR A 395 -16.48 -21.06 -22.50
N THR A 396 -16.10 -22.31 -22.78
CA THR A 396 -15.03 -22.99 -22.02
C THR A 396 -13.69 -22.25 -22.09
N VAL A 397 -13.44 -21.55 -23.20
CA VAL A 397 -12.24 -20.70 -23.38
C VAL A 397 -12.26 -19.53 -22.41
N PHE A 398 -13.42 -18.88 -22.25
CA PHE A 398 -13.54 -17.75 -21.33
C PHE A 398 -13.49 -18.19 -19.87
N GLU A 399 -14.11 -19.31 -19.51
CA GLU A 399 -14.02 -19.90 -18.17
C GLU A 399 -12.57 -20.21 -17.80
N ALA A 400 -11.80 -20.83 -18.71
CA ALA A 400 -10.37 -21.10 -18.51
C ALA A 400 -9.57 -19.81 -18.33
N TYR A 401 -9.85 -18.79 -19.13
CA TYR A 401 -9.21 -17.48 -19.02
C TYR A 401 -9.47 -16.80 -17.67
N VAL A 402 -10.73 -16.74 -17.24
CA VAL A 402 -11.14 -16.15 -15.95
C VAL A 402 -10.45 -16.86 -14.80
N LYS A 403 -10.44 -18.21 -14.83
CA LYS A 403 -9.76 -19.04 -13.83
C LYS A 403 -8.25 -18.82 -13.82
N GLN A 404 -7.61 -18.77 -14.99
CA GLN A 404 -6.16 -18.54 -15.12
C GLN A 404 -5.74 -17.18 -14.55
N ARG A 405 -6.58 -16.16 -14.76
CA ARG A 405 -6.34 -14.80 -14.29
C ARG A 405 -6.74 -14.56 -12.83
N GLY A 406 -7.50 -15.47 -12.23
CA GLY A 406 -8.06 -15.27 -10.89
C GLY A 406 -9.07 -14.13 -10.84
N TYR A 407 -9.83 -13.89 -11.92
CA TYR A 407 -10.82 -12.82 -11.97
C TYR A 407 -12.13 -13.25 -11.33
N VAL A 408 -12.77 -12.30 -10.66
CA VAL A 408 -14.12 -12.44 -10.08
C VAL A 408 -15.04 -11.46 -10.80
N LEU A 409 -15.68 -11.96 -11.86
CA LEU A 409 -16.48 -11.15 -12.79
C LEU A 409 -17.97 -11.30 -12.53
N TYR A 410 -18.70 -10.21 -12.72
CA TYR A 410 -20.14 -10.11 -12.66
C TYR A 410 -20.65 -9.40 -13.90
N THR A 411 -21.95 -9.57 -14.21
CA THR A 411 -22.57 -8.75 -15.23
C THR A 411 -22.63 -7.29 -14.81
N PRO A 412 -22.67 -6.31 -15.72
CA PRO A 412 -22.82 -4.90 -15.34
C PRO A 412 -24.02 -4.65 -14.42
N SER A 413 -25.13 -5.38 -14.63
CA SER A 413 -26.33 -5.27 -13.79
C SER A 413 -26.09 -5.76 -12.36
N GLU A 414 -25.48 -6.93 -12.18
CA GLU A 414 -25.14 -7.47 -10.84
C GLU A 414 -24.15 -6.57 -10.10
N TYR A 415 -23.14 -6.08 -10.82
CA TYR A 415 -22.15 -5.16 -10.25
C TYR A 415 -22.81 -3.88 -9.73
N GLY A 416 -23.76 -3.29 -10.49
CA GLY A 416 -24.55 -2.13 -10.06
C GLY A 416 -25.40 -2.42 -8.82
N LYS A 417 -25.91 -3.65 -8.63
CA LYS A 417 -26.65 -4.04 -7.43
C LYS A 417 -25.77 -4.03 -6.19
N PHE A 418 -24.54 -4.53 -6.26
CA PHE A 418 -23.60 -4.45 -5.12
C PHE A 418 -23.34 -3.00 -4.69
N ILE A 419 -23.22 -2.07 -5.64
CA ILE A 419 -23.08 -0.64 -5.34
C ILE A 419 -24.33 -0.10 -4.63
N GLN A 420 -25.54 -0.48 -5.09
CA GLN A 420 -26.79 -0.08 -4.43
C GLN A 420 -26.90 -0.66 -3.00
N GLU A 421 -26.59 -1.94 -2.83
CA GLU A 421 -26.63 -2.64 -1.54
C GLU A 421 -25.61 -2.07 -0.54
N ALA A 422 -24.53 -1.49 -1.05
CA ALA A 422 -23.54 -0.78 -0.22
C ALA A 422 -24.03 0.58 0.31
N GLY A 423 -25.20 1.06 -0.12
CA GLY A 423 -25.83 2.29 0.34
C GLY A 423 -25.71 3.48 -0.60
N PHE A 424 -25.14 3.30 -1.80
CA PHE A 424 -25.07 4.36 -2.81
C PHE A 424 -26.43 4.66 -3.43
N CYS A 425 -26.63 5.90 -3.85
CA CYS A 425 -27.78 6.36 -4.59
C CYS A 425 -27.38 6.83 -6.01
N ASN A 426 -28.40 7.06 -6.87
CA ASN A 426 -28.22 7.49 -8.26
C ASN A 426 -27.28 6.55 -9.05
N VAL A 427 -27.33 5.25 -8.77
CA VAL A 427 -26.43 4.28 -9.39
C VAL A 427 -26.75 4.14 -10.88
N ARG A 428 -25.78 4.47 -11.72
CA ARG A 428 -25.75 4.19 -13.15
C ARG A 428 -24.80 3.02 -13.36
N ALA A 429 -25.30 1.95 -13.94
CA ALA A 429 -24.52 0.77 -14.31
C ALA A 429 -24.68 0.57 -15.83
N GLU A 430 -23.65 0.95 -16.57
CA GLU A 430 -23.70 0.98 -18.04
C GLU A 430 -22.85 -0.15 -18.61
N ASP A 431 -23.42 -0.90 -19.57
CA ASP A 431 -22.63 -1.82 -20.40
C ASP A 431 -21.93 -1.03 -21.50
N ARG A 432 -20.62 -0.90 -21.40
CA ARG A 432 -19.76 -0.19 -22.34
C ARG A 432 -19.03 -1.14 -23.31
N THR A 433 -19.51 -2.37 -23.48
CA THR A 433 -18.82 -3.40 -24.28
C THR A 433 -18.66 -2.98 -25.75
N ALA A 434 -19.63 -2.30 -26.33
CA ALA A 434 -19.50 -1.78 -27.70
C ALA A 434 -18.34 -0.78 -27.83
N GLN A 435 -18.18 0.11 -26.85
CA GLN A 435 -17.05 1.03 -26.77
C GLN A 435 -15.73 0.28 -26.53
N PHE A 436 -15.74 -0.73 -25.64
CA PHE A 436 -14.59 -1.57 -25.36
C PHE A 436 -14.02 -2.24 -26.61
N ILE A 437 -14.89 -2.80 -27.47
CA ILE A 437 -14.51 -3.42 -28.74
C ILE A 437 -13.81 -2.39 -29.66
N GLN A 438 -14.31 -1.15 -29.72
CA GLN A 438 -13.67 -0.10 -30.54
C GLN A 438 -12.33 0.34 -29.94
N VAL A 439 -12.24 0.44 -28.61
CA VAL A 439 -10.98 0.76 -27.91
C VAL A 439 -9.92 -0.30 -28.20
N ILE A 440 -10.27 -1.59 -28.10
CA ILE A 440 -9.33 -2.69 -28.40
C ILE A 440 -8.83 -2.60 -29.85
N LYS A 441 -9.70 -2.29 -30.82
CA LYS A 441 -9.29 -2.09 -32.21
C LYS A 441 -8.30 -0.94 -32.36
N THR A 442 -8.54 0.18 -31.69
CA THR A 442 -7.63 1.34 -31.71
C THR A 442 -6.28 1.00 -31.06
N GLU A 443 -6.28 0.23 -29.98
CA GLU A 443 -5.07 -0.24 -29.32
C GLU A 443 -4.26 -1.20 -30.19
N LEU A 444 -4.92 -2.10 -30.94
CA LEU A 444 -4.30 -2.97 -31.94
C LEU A 444 -3.70 -2.19 -33.12
N GLN A 445 -4.38 -1.15 -33.60
CA GLN A 445 -3.84 -0.25 -34.63
C GLN A 445 -2.61 0.51 -34.12
N ARG A 446 -2.64 0.97 -32.88
CA ARG A 446 -1.45 1.58 -32.23
C ARG A 446 -0.29 0.60 -32.16
N ALA A 447 -0.55 -0.65 -31.73
CA ALA A 447 0.47 -1.68 -31.67
C ALA A 447 1.14 -1.92 -33.03
N GLU A 448 0.36 -1.97 -34.11
CA GLU A 448 0.90 -2.12 -35.47
C GLU A 448 1.76 -0.93 -35.88
N ALA A 449 1.33 0.30 -35.57
CA ALA A 449 2.05 1.51 -35.90
C ALA A 449 3.40 1.63 -35.17
N ILE A 450 3.54 1.04 -33.97
CA ILE A 450 4.78 1.09 -33.18
C ILE A 450 5.58 -0.23 -33.22
N LYS A 451 5.25 -1.14 -34.11
CA LYS A 451 5.79 -2.52 -34.13
C LYS A 451 7.32 -2.56 -34.10
N ASP A 452 7.97 -1.84 -35.02
CA ASP A 452 9.43 -1.90 -35.16
C ASP A 452 10.12 -1.34 -33.91
N THR A 453 9.66 -0.20 -33.41
CA THR A 453 10.20 0.40 -32.19
C THR A 453 9.92 -0.42 -30.93
N PHE A 454 8.77 -1.11 -30.89
CA PHE A 454 8.45 -2.04 -29.80
C PHE A 454 9.39 -3.25 -29.81
N ILE A 455 9.63 -3.85 -30.98
CA ILE A 455 10.53 -5.01 -31.14
C ILE A 455 11.97 -4.63 -30.77
N GLU A 456 12.43 -3.44 -31.17
CA GLU A 456 13.75 -2.91 -30.82
C GLU A 456 13.91 -2.74 -29.30
N GLU A 457 12.90 -2.18 -28.62
CA GLU A 457 12.94 -1.90 -27.18
C GLU A 457 12.75 -3.18 -26.31
N PHE A 458 11.94 -4.11 -26.77
CA PHE A 458 11.59 -5.31 -26.01
C PHE A 458 12.05 -6.60 -26.72
N SER A 459 11.21 -7.17 -27.57
CA SER A 459 11.50 -8.31 -28.47
C SER A 459 10.32 -8.57 -29.40
N ASP A 460 10.54 -9.33 -30.49
CA ASP A 460 9.50 -9.86 -31.35
C ASP A 460 8.55 -10.80 -30.59
N LYS A 461 9.08 -11.67 -29.74
CA LYS A 461 8.29 -12.58 -28.86
C LYS A 461 7.34 -11.78 -27.96
N ASP A 462 7.81 -10.71 -27.34
CA ASP A 462 7.00 -9.84 -26.48
C ASP A 462 5.89 -9.13 -27.27
N TYR A 463 6.22 -8.65 -28.49
CA TYR A 463 5.26 -8.01 -29.38
C TYR A 463 4.13 -8.96 -29.77
N PHE A 464 4.45 -10.13 -30.28
CA PHE A 464 3.44 -11.08 -30.70
C PHE A 464 2.60 -11.61 -29.52
N ALA A 465 3.21 -11.83 -28.35
CA ALA A 465 2.50 -12.26 -27.16
C ALA A 465 1.44 -11.22 -26.73
N ILE A 466 1.79 -9.93 -26.71
CA ILE A 466 0.85 -8.88 -26.28
C ILE A 466 -0.23 -8.65 -27.33
N VAL A 467 0.11 -8.59 -28.62
CA VAL A 467 -0.88 -8.41 -29.70
C VAL A 467 -1.86 -9.57 -29.77
N ASN A 468 -1.41 -10.81 -29.61
CA ASN A 468 -2.29 -11.98 -29.55
C ASN A 468 -3.27 -11.90 -28.36
N GLY A 469 -2.78 -11.50 -27.18
CA GLY A 469 -3.64 -11.29 -26.01
C GLY A 469 -4.75 -10.24 -26.25
N TRP A 470 -4.45 -9.17 -27.01
CA TRP A 470 -5.45 -8.16 -27.40
C TRP A 470 -6.45 -8.70 -28.45
N LYS A 471 -6.00 -9.51 -29.41
CA LYS A 471 -6.88 -10.18 -30.37
C LYS A 471 -7.86 -11.13 -29.65
N GLU A 472 -7.36 -11.95 -28.74
CA GLU A 472 -8.19 -12.82 -27.92
C GLU A 472 -9.20 -12.03 -27.05
N LYS A 473 -8.77 -10.90 -26.46
CA LYS A 473 -9.67 -10.00 -25.74
C LYS A 473 -10.78 -9.47 -26.65
N HIS A 474 -10.43 -9.07 -27.87
CA HIS A 474 -11.40 -8.62 -28.87
C HIS A 474 -12.42 -9.73 -29.22
N GLU A 475 -11.97 -10.97 -29.41
CA GLU A 475 -12.83 -12.11 -29.71
C GLU A 475 -13.80 -12.41 -28.56
N ARG A 476 -13.28 -12.48 -27.31
CA ARG A 476 -14.11 -12.68 -26.11
C ARG A 476 -15.16 -11.58 -25.92
N SER A 477 -14.82 -10.35 -26.29
CA SER A 477 -15.77 -9.23 -26.19
C SER A 477 -16.85 -9.29 -27.28
N ASN A 478 -16.48 -9.70 -28.50
CA ASN A 478 -17.44 -9.89 -29.60
C ASN A 478 -18.38 -11.08 -29.37
N SER A 479 -17.89 -12.17 -28.72
CA SER A 479 -18.77 -13.30 -28.37
C SER A 479 -19.76 -12.96 -27.26
N GLY A 480 -19.52 -11.85 -26.54
CA GLY A 480 -20.36 -11.43 -25.42
C GLY A 480 -20.00 -12.04 -24.08
N ASP A 481 -18.96 -12.88 -24.02
CA ASP A 481 -18.46 -13.45 -22.78
C ASP A 481 -17.81 -12.38 -21.89
N GLN A 482 -16.88 -11.61 -22.46
CA GLN A 482 -16.22 -10.50 -21.77
C GLN A 482 -16.96 -9.20 -22.03
N ARG A 483 -17.31 -8.51 -20.95
CA ARG A 483 -17.99 -7.21 -20.95
C ARG A 483 -17.13 -6.14 -20.29
N TRP A 484 -17.53 -4.89 -20.48
CA TRP A 484 -16.93 -3.75 -19.80
C TRP A 484 -18.02 -2.87 -19.22
N GLY A 485 -17.94 -2.62 -17.91
CA GLY A 485 -18.91 -1.83 -17.19
C GLY A 485 -18.37 -0.44 -16.87
N LEU A 486 -19.26 0.56 -16.85
CA LEU A 486 -19.02 1.88 -16.27
C LEU A 486 -20.09 2.14 -15.21
N PHE A 487 -19.63 2.47 -14.00
CA PHE A 487 -20.47 2.64 -12.84
C PHE A 487 -20.23 4.04 -12.25
N HIS A 488 -21.30 4.80 -12.08
CA HIS A 488 -21.27 6.10 -11.44
C HIS A 488 -22.37 6.18 -10.40
N ALA A 489 -22.04 6.59 -9.18
CA ALA A 489 -22.97 6.65 -8.07
C ALA A 489 -22.61 7.79 -7.10
N THR A 490 -23.53 8.11 -6.20
CA THR A 490 -23.32 9.18 -5.19
C THR A 490 -23.66 8.67 -3.79
N LYS A 491 -22.96 9.18 -2.79
CA LYS A 491 -23.36 9.04 -1.38
C LYS A 491 -24.32 10.18 -1.02
N LYS A 492 -25.41 9.86 -0.31
CA LYS A 492 -26.31 10.90 0.25
C LYS A 492 -25.62 11.73 1.31
#